data_bbcbef2553c7e317263614348e231bf3
#
_entry.id   bbcbef2553c7e317263614348e231bf3
#
_cell.length_a   1.000
_cell.length_b   1.000
_cell.length_c   1.000
_cell.angle_alpha   90.00
_cell.angle_beta   90.00
_cell.angle_gamma   90.00
#
_symmetry.space_group_name_H-M   'P 1'
#
loop_
_entity.id
_entity.type
_entity.pdbx_description
1 polymer ?
#
loop_
_entity_poly.entity_id
_entity_poly.type
_entity_poly.pdbx_seq_one_letter_code
_entity_poly.pdbx_strand_id
1 'polypeptide(L)'
;MATCMTLNSRLCVQTILKTKNNTLLPVRYRWKPPDPDIQILPPFSKRLADWKSRYQLPASHGINIGLRYDNTQKSSTDRTMVKKWIEKRQPLEAAARHGELHVDLDQVRDEWYRERMPEHVKTISEHYGIFRDLFDGAHFLPVIPLHISYDYNEEYVTPVRFGNIIPACDASSKPVVNFESSDDSLWSLIMTSPDGNLEDSSKEILHWFIGNIPGSLVDKGETVCNYLQPFPPKGVGFLRYVFILFKQKKKIDFKDVQRPENCLSLKARSFSTLEFYRSHQEDMTPASLLFFQSEWDKSITSVFHHLLDMKEPRFEFLHPPEYYPLQEDFPHRRPFNVYLDNYRHIKDIQEEVLKVKLKDVDPLKPPAPRPKYPNTVVLPPSVPTWLKCKIQEMKLGKKQWAKLTDNKD
;
A
#
# COMPACT_ATOMS: atom_id res chain seq x y z
N MET A 1 -1.06 2.58 5.87
CA MET A 1 -1.26 2.98 7.29
C MET A 1 -0.01 3.60 7.96
N ALA A 2 1.01 3.96 7.22
CA ALA A 2 2.26 4.51 7.80
C ALA A 2 2.49 6.02 7.58
N THR A 3 1.63 6.72 6.90
CA THR A 3 1.84 8.13 6.53
C THR A 3 1.09 9.15 7.41
N CYS A 4 0.34 8.70 8.39
CA CYS A 4 -0.46 9.61 9.22
C CYS A 4 0.16 9.96 10.59
N MET A 5 1.32 9.38 10.94
CA MET A 5 1.96 9.64 12.25
C MET A 5 3.11 10.65 12.22
N THR A 6 3.53 11.16 11.08
CA THR A 6 4.70 12.04 10.98
C THR A 6 4.38 13.54 11.02
N LEU A 7 3.13 13.94 11.01
CA LEU A 7 2.76 15.36 10.98
C LEU A 7 2.60 16.00 12.36
N ASN A 8 2.49 15.23 13.43
CA ASN A 8 2.35 15.79 14.77
C ASN A 8 3.68 15.96 15.55
N SER A 9 4.79 15.49 15.02
CA SER A 9 6.10 15.63 15.69
C SER A 9 6.87 16.91 15.33
N ARG A 10 6.40 17.71 14.38
CA ARG A 10 7.08 18.93 13.93
C ARG A 10 6.70 20.21 14.69
N LEU A 11 5.79 20.16 15.63
CA LEU A 11 5.39 21.33 16.42
C LEU A 11 6.09 21.45 17.78
N CYS A 12 7.10 20.60 18.04
CA CYS A 12 7.98 20.76 19.20
C CYS A 12 9.37 21.27 18.81
N VAL A 13 9.43 22.30 17.97
CA VAL A 13 10.68 23.04 17.78
C VAL A 13 10.82 24.04 18.92
N GLN A 14 11.75 23.74 19.79
CA GLN A 14 12.18 24.55 20.91
C GLN A 14 12.62 25.92 20.46
N THR A 15 11.86 26.95 20.78
CA THR A 15 12.37 28.31 20.73
C THR A 15 13.12 28.59 22.02
N ILE A 16 14.43 28.49 21.97
CA ILE A 16 15.30 28.89 23.08
C ILE A 16 15.40 30.42 23.03
N LEU A 17 14.66 31.09 23.89
CA LEU A 17 14.82 32.54 24.10
C LEU A 17 16.09 32.78 24.92
N LYS A 18 17.11 33.37 24.30
CA LYS A 18 18.27 33.95 25.02
C LYS A 18 17.82 35.19 25.75
N THR A 19 17.68 35.11 27.03
CA THR A 19 17.60 36.32 27.89
C THR A 19 19.00 36.82 28.16
N LYS A 20 19.19 38.15 28.21
CA LYS A 20 20.49 38.84 28.42
C LYS A 20 21.18 38.52 29.74
N ASN A 21 20.53 37.87 30.64
CA ASN A 21 21.11 37.40 31.92
C ASN A 21 21.22 35.89 31.88
N ASN A 22 22.42 35.40 31.88
CA ASN A 22 22.89 34.01 31.76
C ASN A 22 22.34 33.01 32.81
N THR A 23 21.16 33.20 33.30
CA THR A 23 20.47 32.24 34.18
C THR A 23 19.58 31.34 33.30
N LEU A 24 19.93 30.05 33.27
CA LEU A 24 19.07 29.02 32.70
C LEU A 24 17.78 28.94 33.52
N LEU A 25 16.79 29.69 33.13
CA LEU A 25 15.46 29.46 33.62
C LEU A 25 14.99 28.11 33.06
N PRO A 26 14.42 27.24 33.90
CA PRO A 26 13.78 26.03 33.39
C PRO A 26 12.79 26.42 32.33
N VAL A 27 12.86 25.75 31.19
CA VAL A 27 11.92 25.98 30.08
C VAL A 27 10.52 25.77 30.66
N ARG A 28 9.88 26.88 31.03
CA ARG A 28 8.47 26.86 31.38
C ARG A 28 7.75 26.54 30.08
N TYR A 29 7.17 25.35 29.95
CA TYR A 29 6.09 25.12 29.04
C TYR A 29 4.93 26.05 29.45
N ARG A 30 5.06 27.32 29.10
CA ARG A 30 3.93 28.24 29.14
C ARG A 30 3.01 27.75 28.03
N TRP A 31 1.91 27.16 28.41
CA TRP A 31 0.82 26.95 27.49
C TRP A 31 0.50 28.32 26.88
N LYS A 32 1.06 28.61 25.71
CA LYS A 32 0.63 29.76 24.96
C LYS A 32 -0.77 29.42 24.46
N PRO A 33 -1.76 30.31 24.67
CA PRO A 33 -3.00 30.16 23.94
C PRO A 33 -2.61 30.04 22.44
N PRO A 34 -3.28 29.19 21.66
CA PRO A 34 -3.00 29.06 20.26
C PRO A 34 -2.97 30.47 19.67
N ASP A 35 -1.93 30.75 18.85
CA ASP A 35 -1.85 32.02 18.16
C ASP A 35 -3.20 32.28 17.49
N PRO A 36 -3.72 33.52 17.53
CA PRO A 36 -5.04 33.82 16.95
C PRO A 36 -5.15 33.45 15.47
N ASP A 37 -4.03 33.30 14.79
CA ASP A 37 -3.95 32.82 13.39
C ASP A 37 -3.91 31.27 13.27
N ILE A 38 -3.79 30.53 14.37
CA ILE A 38 -3.99 29.09 14.31
C ILE A 38 -5.49 28.86 14.16
N GLN A 39 -5.91 28.59 12.93
CA GLN A 39 -7.27 28.18 12.63
C GLN A 39 -7.64 27.04 13.59
N ILE A 40 -8.64 27.28 14.41
CA ILE A 40 -9.21 26.24 15.29
C ILE A 40 -9.64 25.11 14.35
N LEU A 41 -8.92 23.99 14.42
CA LEU A 41 -9.22 22.85 13.57
C LEU A 41 -10.69 22.47 13.76
N PRO A 42 -11.46 22.36 12.69
CA PRO A 42 -12.86 21.99 12.78
C PRO A 42 -13.00 20.62 13.49
N PRO A 43 -14.13 20.33 14.10
CA PRO A 43 -14.36 19.08 14.81
C PRO A 43 -14.02 17.87 13.93
N PHE A 44 -13.58 16.80 14.55
CA PHE A 44 -13.09 15.60 13.84
C PHE A 44 -14.04 15.08 12.77
N SER A 45 -15.36 15.11 13.05
CA SER A 45 -16.39 14.71 12.08
C SER A 45 -16.35 15.52 10.79
N LYS A 46 -16.16 16.86 10.91
CA LYS A 46 -16.05 17.74 9.75
C LYS A 46 -14.76 17.51 8.99
N ARG A 47 -13.63 17.36 9.70
CA ARG A 47 -12.34 17.03 9.06
C ARG A 47 -12.38 15.68 8.35
N LEU A 48 -13.08 14.69 8.92
CA LEU A 48 -13.27 13.39 8.30
C LEU A 48 -14.16 13.49 7.05
N ALA A 49 -15.19 14.32 7.08
CA ALA A 49 -16.05 14.57 5.92
C ALA A 49 -15.26 15.29 4.80
N ASP A 50 -14.48 16.32 5.15
CA ASP A 50 -13.61 17.04 4.22
C ASP A 50 -12.51 16.10 3.65
N TRP A 51 -11.96 15.24 4.48
CA TRP A 51 -11.01 14.24 4.03
C TRP A 51 -11.66 13.24 3.07
N LYS A 52 -12.83 12.71 3.41
CA LYS A 52 -13.59 11.83 2.53
C LYS A 52 -13.96 12.51 1.21
N SER A 53 -14.32 13.79 1.23
CA SER A 53 -14.65 14.53 0.01
C SER A 53 -13.44 14.78 -0.89
N ARG A 54 -12.25 15.03 -0.31
CA ARG A 54 -10.99 15.18 -1.06
C ARG A 54 -10.45 13.89 -1.64
N TYR A 55 -10.68 12.79 -0.92
CA TYR A 55 -10.27 11.44 -1.31
C TYR A 55 -11.43 10.61 -1.86
N GLN A 56 -12.59 11.20 -2.06
CA GLN A 56 -13.53 10.60 -2.98
C GLN A 56 -12.82 10.59 -4.34
N LEU A 57 -12.33 9.42 -4.69
CA LEU A 57 -12.01 9.11 -6.07
C LEU A 57 -13.16 9.68 -6.91
N PRO A 58 -12.88 10.40 -8.01
CA PRO A 58 -13.94 10.88 -8.87
C PRO A 58 -14.91 9.73 -9.03
N ALA A 59 -16.15 9.97 -8.69
CA ALA A 59 -17.17 8.94 -8.72
C ALA A 59 -17.02 8.25 -10.08
N SER A 60 -16.78 6.94 -10.07
CA SER A 60 -16.78 6.17 -11.31
C SER A 60 -17.97 6.69 -12.07
N HIS A 61 -17.82 7.03 -13.35
CA HIS A 61 -18.88 7.68 -14.10
C HIS A 61 -20.20 6.88 -14.12
N GLY A 62 -20.27 5.78 -13.37
CA GLY A 62 -21.43 4.90 -13.25
C GLY A 62 -21.75 4.15 -14.55
N ILE A 63 -20.93 4.34 -15.59
CA ILE A 63 -21.14 3.77 -16.91
C ILE A 63 -20.62 2.34 -16.90
N ASN A 64 -21.55 1.39 -17.05
CA ASN A 64 -21.19 -0.01 -17.24
C ASN A 64 -21.01 -0.30 -18.74
N ILE A 65 -19.77 -0.58 -19.15
CA ILE A 65 -19.39 -0.89 -20.52
C ILE A 65 -19.34 -2.40 -20.81
N GLY A 66 -19.57 -3.23 -19.78
CA GLY A 66 -19.45 -4.68 -19.87
C GLY A 66 -20.72 -5.40 -20.33
N LEU A 67 -20.64 -6.72 -20.30
CA LEU A 67 -21.77 -7.59 -20.53
C LEU A 67 -22.89 -7.33 -19.51
N ARG A 68 -24.13 -7.51 -19.96
CA ARG A 68 -25.27 -7.40 -19.05
C ARG A 68 -25.23 -8.53 -18.04
N TYR A 69 -25.27 -8.16 -16.79
CA TYR A 69 -25.32 -9.09 -15.66
C TYR A 69 -26.67 -8.94 -14.97
N ASP A 70 -27.53 -9.92 -15.14
CA ASP A 70 -28.83 -9.94 -14.50
C ASP A 70 -28.69 -10.62 -13.11
N ASN A 71 -28.38 -9.84 -12.10
CA ASN A 71 -28.39 -10.32 -10.73
C ASN A 71 -29.82 -10.34 -10.19
N THR A 72 -30.59 -11.32 -10.59
CA THR A 72 -31.99 -11.48 -10.16
C THR A 72 -32.13 -11.81 -8.69
N GLN A 73 -31.05 -12.21 -8.01
CA GLN A 73 -31.10 -12.60 -6.59
C GLN A 73 -30.97 -11.44 -5.60
N LYS A 74 -30.59 -10.23 -6.04
CA LYS A 74 -30.43 -9.08 -5.14
C LYS A 74 -31.72 -8.51 -4.56
N SER A 75 -32.88 -8.86 -5.07
CA SER A 75 -34.15 -8.23 -4.65
C SER A 75 -34.88 -8.93 -3.49
N SER A 76 -34.37 -10.02 -2.98
CA SER A 76 -35.06 -10.77 -1.96
C SER A 76 -34.55 -10.51 -0.55
N THR A 77 -34.77 -9.31 -0.04
CA THR A 77 -35.00 -9.07 1.40
C THR A 77 -36.32 -9.66 1.87
N ASP A 78 -36.85 -10.65 1.16
CA ASP A 78 -38.05 -11.31 1.52
C ASP A 78 -37.81 -12.11 2.82
N ARG A 79 -38.52 -11.68 3.89
CA ARG A 79 -38.44 -12.31 5.22
C ARG A 79 -38.67 -13.81 5.17
N THR A 80 -39.40 -14.29 4.17
CA THR A 80 -39.68 -15.72 3.96
C THR A 80 -38.44 -16.47 3.47
N MET A 81 -37.65 -15.87 2.59
CA MET A 81 -36.39 -16.45 2.11
C MET A 81 -35.31 -16.47 3.22
N VAL A 82 -35.22 -15.40 4.00
CA VAL A 82 -34.34 -15.35 5.17
C VAL A 82 -34.68 -16.44 6.18
N LYS A 83 -35.99 -16.65 6.46
CA LYS A 83 -36.43 -17.73 7.36
C LYS A 83 -36.05 -19.11 6.82
N LYS A 84 -36.33 -19.40 5.55
CA LYS A 84 -35.96 -20.67 4.92
C LYS A 84 -34.44 -20.88 4.93
N TRP A 85 -33.67 -19.82 4.77
CA TRP A 85 -32.22 -19.90 4.85
C TRP A 85 -31.72 -20.19 6.27
N ILE A 86 -32.31 -19.56 7.29
CA ILE A 86 -32.02 -19.85 8.71
C ILE A 86 -32.38 -21.29 9.07
N GLU A 87 -33.54 -21.76 8.62
CA GLU A 87 -33.99 -23.16 8.86
C GLU A 87 -33.01 -24.18 8.23
N LYS A 88 -32.54 -23.92 7.00
CA LYS A 88 -31.54 -24.77 6.35
C LYS A 88 -30.18 -24.72 7.04
N ARG A 89 -29.82 -23.58 7.62
CA ARG A 89 -28.54 -23.37 8.27
C ARG A 89 -28.36 -24.13 9.57
N GLN A 90 -29.44 -24.23 10.36
CA GLN A 90 -29.38 -24.89 11.68
C GLN A 90 -28.86 -26.33 11.65
N PRO A 91 -29.38 -27.25 10.80
CA PRO A 91 -28.85 -28.61 10.73
C PRO A 91 -27.42 -28.66 10.22
N LEU A 92 -27.05 -27.76 9.28
CA LEU A 92 -25.68 -27.68 8.78
C LEU A 92 -24.70 -27.20 9.86
N GLU A 93 -25.12 -26.26 10.71
CA GLU A 93 -24.31 -25.81 11.84
C GLU A 93 -24.10 -26.92 12.88
N ALA A 94 -25.10 -27.74 13.15
CA ALA A 94 -24.97 -28.88 14.04
C ALA A 94 -23.97 -29.90 13.47
N ALA A 95 -24.13 -30.30 12.21
CA ALA A 95 -23.23 -31.19 11.53
C ALA A 95 -21.78 -30.66 11.48
N ALA A 96 -21.61 -29.36 11.26
CA ALA A 96 -20.30 -28.70 11.28
C ALA A 96 -19.62 -28.76 12.65
N ARG A 97 -20.39 -28.57 13.73
CA ARG A 97 -19.88 -28.66 15.11
C ARG A 97 -19.45 -30.08 15.48
N HIS A 98 -20.10 -31.09 14.91
CA HIS A 98 -19.75 -32.51 15.11
C HIS A 98 -18.64 -32.99 14.14
N GLY A 99 -18.22 -32.17 13.18
CA GLY A 99 -17.22 -32.54 12.17
C GLY A 99 -17.76 -33.51 11.11
N GLU A 100 -19.07 -33.63 10.99
CA GLU A 100 -19.77 -34.53 10.06
C GLU A 100 -20.18 -33.84 8.75
N LEU A 101 -19.98 -32.51 8.67
CA LEU A 101 -20.34 -31.74 7.49
C LEU A 101 -19.33 -31.94 6.37
N HIS A 102 -19.74 -32.59 5.31
CA HIS A 102 -19.00 -32.66 4.07
C HIS A 102 -19.47 -31.58 3.12
N VAL A 103 -18.57 -30.68 2.74
CA VAL A 103 -18.83 -29.59 1.81
C VAL A 103 -18.13 -29.90 0.50
N ASP A 104 -18.88 -29.91 -0.59
CA ASP A 104 -18.31 -30.00 -1.93
C ASP A 104 -17.74 -28.62 -2.32
N LEU A 105 -16.41 -28.51 -2.31
CA LEU A 105 -15.71 -27.27 -2.59
C LEU A 105 -15.89 -26.81 -4.04
N ASP A 106 -16.09 -27.71 -4.98
CA ASP A 106 -16.28 -27.36 -6.38
C ASP A 106 -17.63 -26.68 -6.59
N GLN A 107 -18.70 -27.20 -5.97
CA GLN A 107 -20.03 -26.55 -5.99
C GLN A 107 -19.98 -25.17 -5.36
N VAL A 108 -19.33 -25.03 -4.21
CA VAL A 108 -19.21 -23.72 -3.52
C VAL A 108 -18.42 -22.72 -4.38
N ARG A 109 -17.36 -23.19 -5.05
CA ARG A 109 -16.58 -22.37 -5.97
C ARG A 109 -17.44 -21.90 -7.15
N ASP A 110 -18.20 -22.78 -7.78
CA ASP A 110 -19.04 -22.47 -8.93
C ASP A 110 -20.18 -21.52 -8.56
N GLU A 111 -20.78 -21.69 -7.39
CA GLU A 111 -21.75 -20.73 -6.84
C GLU A 111 -21.12 -19.36 -6.58
N TRP A 112 -19.92 -19.34 -6.03
CA TRP A 112 -19.20 -18.10 -5.77
C TRP A 112 -18.85 -17.37 -7.08
N TYR A 113 -18.41 -18.07 -8.13
CA TYR A 113 -18.14 -17.49 -9.44
C TYR A 113 -19.39 -16.86 -10.06
N ARG A 114 -20.57 -17.48 -9.90
CA ARG A 114 -21.81 -16.94 -10.45
C ARG A 114 -22.33 -15.73 -9.67
N GLU A 115 -22.32 -15.80 -8.34
CA GLU A 115 -23.04 -14.83 -7.51
C GLU A 115 -22.17 -13.70 -6.99
N ARG A 116 -20.93 -14.00 -6.59
CA ARG A 116 -20.09 -13.06 -5.85
C ARG A 116 -18.91 -12.51 -6.64
N MET A 117 -18.34 -13.31 -7.51
CA MET A 117 -17.12 -12.93 -8.23
C MET A 117 -17.27 -11.61 -8.98
N PRO A 118 -18.34 -11.33 -9.76
CA PRO A 118 -18.40 -10.11 -10.56
C PRO A 118 -18.29 -8.83 -9.74
N GLU A 119 -18.99 -8.78 -8.59
CA GLU A 119 -18.94 -7.61 -7.71
C GLU A 119 -17.66 -7.54 -6.92
N HIS A 120 -17.15 -8.68 -6.49
CA HIS A 120 -15.88 -8.78 -5.77
C HIS A 120 -14.73 -8.28 -6.62
N VAL A 121 -14.62 -8.77 -7.86
CA VAL A 121 -13.56 -8.35 -8.79
C VAL A 121 -13.70 -6.87 -9.15
N LYS A 122 -14.93 -6.38 -9.35
CA LYS A 122 -15.18 -4.96 -9.55
C LYS A 122 -14.63 -4.13 -8.39
N THR A 123 -14.98 -4.48 -7.15
CA THR A 123 -14.56 -3.74 -5.95
C THR A 123 -13.04 -3.74 -5.80
N ILE A 124 -12.39 -4.88 -6.04
CA ILE A 124 -10.92 -4.97 -6.01
C ILE A 124 -10.30 -4.12 -7.13
N SER A 125 -10.81 -4.22 -8.35
CA SER A 125 -10.30 -3.45 -9.49
C SER A 125 -10.45 -1.93 -9.30
N GLU A 126 -11.53 -1.48 -8.67
CA GLU A 126 -11.73 -0.09 -8.25
C GLU A 126 -10.70 0.33 -7.19
N HIS A 127 -10.46 -0.55 -6.20
CA HIS A 127 -9.48 -0.30 -5.14
C HIS A 127 -8.06 -0.13 -5.70
N TYR A 128 -7.68 -0.98 -6.65
CA TYR A 128 -6.38 -0.89 -7.33
C TYR A 128 -6.35 0.15 -8.46
N GLY A 129 -7.43 0.89 -8.70
CA GLY A 129 -7.50 1.96 -9.70
C GLY A 129 -7.46 1.48 -11.16
N ILE A 130 -7.70 0.20 -11.42
CA ILE A 130 -7.60 -0.38 -12.77
C ILE A 130 -8.58 0.27 -13.73
N PHE A 131 -9.84 0.43 -13.33
CA PHE A 131 -10.85 1.07 -14.16
C PHE A 131 -10.57 2.55 -14.44
N ARG A 132 -9.98 3.24 -13.47
CA ARG A 132 -9.59 4.64 -13.65
C ARG A 132 -8.47 4.78 -14.68
N ASP A 133 -7.47 3.92 -14.59
CA ASP A 133 -6.25 4.05 -15.39
C ASP A 133 -6.44 3.47 -16.81
N LEU A 134 -7.23 2.38 -16.98
CA LEU A 134 -7.43 1.74 -18.28
C LEU A 134 -8.70 2.19 -19.02
N PHE A 135 -9.72 2.68 -18.31
CA PHE A 135 -11.04 2.99 -18.89
C PHE A 135 -11.58 4.37 -18.49
N ASP A 136 -10.73 5.27 -18.00
CA ASP A 136 -11.09 6.62 -17.59
C ASP A 136 -12.29 6.66 -16.62
N GLY A 137 -12.35 5.67 -15.71
CA GLY A 137 -13.41 5.55 -14.71
C GLY A 137 -14.70 4.86 -15.16
N ALA A 138 -14.84 4.47 -16.42
CA ALA A 138 -15.88 3.54 -16.82
C ALA A 138 -15.59 2.15 -16.24
N HIS A 139 -16.62 1.42 -15.85
CA HIS A 139 -16.44 0.11 -15.22
C HIS A 139 -17.23 -0.97 -15.95
N PHE A 140 -16.88 -2.22 -15.71
CA PHE A 140 -17.67 -3.37 -16.09
C PHE A 140 -17.67 -4.44 -15.02
N LEU A 141 -18.65 -5.31 -15.06
CA LEU A 141 -18.71 -6.48 -14.20
C LEU A 141 -18.08 -7.66 -14.95
N PRO A 142 -17.03 -8.27 -14.42
CA PRO A 142 -16.46 -9.49 -14.97
C PRO A 142 -17.43 -10.66 -14.76
N VAL A 143 -18.17 -11.00 -15.82
CA VAL A 143 -19.22 -12.04 -15.76
C VAL A 143 -18.63 -13.43 -16.01
N ILE A 144 -17.59 -13.51 -16.83
CA ILE A 144 -17.00 -14.78 -17.25
C ILE A 144 -15.81 -15.10 -16.36
N PRO A 145 -15.81 -16.26 -15.69
CA PRO A 145 -14.65 -16.72 -14.94
C PRO A 145 -13.44 -16.91 -15.88
N LEU A 146 -12.34 -16.22 -15.58
CA LEU A 146 -11.10 -16.33 -16.31
C LEU A 146 -10.06 -16.99 -15.40
N HIS A 147 -9.48 -18.08 -15.85
CA HIS A 147 -8.44 -18.83 -15.15
C HIS A 147 -7.14 -18.71 -15.91
N ILE A 148 -6.17 -18.08 -15.30
CA ILE A 148 -4.82 -17.92 -15.87
C ILE A 148 -3.83 -18.48 -14.89
N SER A 149 -2.88 -19.26 -15.39
CA SER A 149 -1.81 -19.86 -14.59
C SER A 149 -0.49 -19.84 -15.33
N TYR A 150 0.56 -19.64 -14.57
CA TYR A 150 1.93 -19.78 -15.04
C TYR A 150 2.49 -21.10 -14.55
N ASP A 151 3.10 -21.86 -15.47
CA ASP A 151 3.79 -23.10 -15.13
C ASP A 151 5.27 -22.79 -14.85
N TYR A 152 5.70 -23.05 -13.65
CA TYR A 152 7.07 -22.88 -13.23
C TYR A 152 7.72 -24.27 -13.02
N ASN A 153 8.75 -24.57 -13.81
CA ASN A 153 9.56 -25.79 -13.71
C ASN A 153 8.77 -27.13 -13.74
N GLU A 154 7.63 -27.19 -14.43
CA GLU A 154 6.78 -28.37 -14.54
C GLU A 154 6.22 -28.93 -13.21
N GLU A 155 6.72 -28.46 -12.07
CA GLU A 155 6.30 -28.94 -10.74
C GLU A 155 5.29 -28.00 -10.06
N TYR A 156 5.38 -26.70 -10.35
CA TYR A 156 4.57 -25.68 -9.69
C TYR A 156 3.73 -24.88 -10.68
N VAL A 157 2.46 -24.72 -10.36
CA VAL A 157 1.52 -23.89 -11.08
C VAL A 157 1.19 -22.68 -10.24
N THR A 158 1.54 -21.48 -10.72
CA THR A 158 1.24 -20.21 -10.05
C THR A 158 -0.02 -19.59 -10.67
N PRO A 159 -1.19 -19.71 -10.02
CA PRO A 159 -2.42 -19.12 -10.54
C PRO A 159 -2.42 -17.60 -10.39
N VAL A 160 -2.86 -16.91 -11.43
CA VAL A 160 -3.19 -15.50 -11.36
C VAL A 160 -4.54 -15.36 -10.65
N ARG A 161 -4.57 -14.51 -9.64
CA ARG A 161 -5.79 -14.21 -8.88
C ARG A 161 -6.04 -12.71 -8.92
N PHE A 162 -6.85 -12.22 -8.02
CA PHE A 162 -7.26 -10.81 -8.00
C PHE A 162 -6.23 -9.93 -7.27
N GLY A 163 -5.05 -9.74 -7.88
CA GLY A 163 -4.00 -8.88 -7.35
C GLY A 163 -2.98 -9.60 -6.46
N ASN A 164 -2.82 -10.91 -6.58
CA ASN A 164 -1.76 -11.64 -5.92
C ASN A 164 -0.38 -11.23 -6.47
N ILE A 165 0.64 -11.45 -5.66
CA ILE A 165 2.02 -11.16 -6.03
C ILE A 165 2.59 -12.39 -6.73
N ILE A 166 3.08 -12.19 -7.96
CA ILE A 166 3.76 -13.23 -8.75
C ILE A 166 5.16 -12.71 -9.07
N PRO A 167 6.23 -13.43 -8.68
CA PRO A 167 7.58 -13.09 -9.06
C PRO A 167 7.73 -13.05 -10.60
N ALA A 168 8.55 -12.15 -11.10
CA ALA A 168 8.74 -12.03 -12.54
C ALA A 168 9.40 -13.27 -13.16
N CYS A 169 10.19 -14.02 -12.38
CA CYS A 169 10.77 -15.29 -12.81
C CYS A 169 9.70 -16.34 -13.13
N ASP A 170 8.61 -16.42 -12.35
CA ASP A 170 7.52 -17.37 -12.56
C ASP A 170 6.71 -17.04 -13.81
N ALA A 171 6.64 -15.75 -14.15
CA ALA A 171 5.94 -15.26 -15.34
C ALA A 171 6.86 -15.13 -16.57
N SER A 172 7.96 -15.87 -16.64
CA SER A 172 8.90 -15.83 -17.76
C SER A 172 8.33 -16.39 -19.05
N SER A 173 7.43 -17.39 -18.95
CA SER A 173 6.78 -18.06 -20.07
C SER A 173 5.35 -17.56 -20.29
N LYS A 174 4.81 -17.83 -21.48
CA LYS A 174 3.41 -17.56 -21.82
C LYS A 174 2.50 -18.33 -20.85
N PRO A 175 1.50 -17.67 -20.23
CA PRO A 175 0.59 -18.36 -19.30
C PRO A 175 -0.43 -19.23 -20.03
N VAL A 176 -0.91 -20.25 -19.33
CA VAL A 176 -2.06 -21.05 -19.74
C VAL A 176 -3.33 -20.29 -19.36
N VAL A 177 -4.23 -20.13 -20.32
CA VAL A 177 -5.47 -19.38 -20.16
C VAL A 177 -6.66 -20.28 -20.44
N ASN A 178 -7.58 -20.37 -19.49
CA ASN A 178 -8.81 -21.14 -19.58
C ASN A 178 -10.01 -20.27 -19.20
N PHE A 179 -11.06 -20.33 -19.99
CA PHE A 179 -12.35 -19.70 -19.70
C PHE A 179 -13.49 -20.46 -20.39
N GLU A 180 -14.68 -20.34 -19.87
CA GLU A 180 -15.86 -20.97 -20.42
C GLU A 180 -16.49 -20.08 -21.50
N SER A 181 -16.72 -20.63 -22.67
CA SER A 181 -17.40 -19.92 -23.75
C SER A 181 -18.17 -20.86 -24.67
N SER A 182 -19.08 -20.31 -25.47
CA SER A 182 -19.74 -21.05 -26.56
C SER A 182 -18.80 -21.18 -27.75
N ASP A 183 -18.84 -22.29 -28.43
CA ASP A 183 -17.94 -22.60 -29.58
C ASP A 183 -18.06 -21.58 -30.74
N ASP A 184 -19.22 -20.98 -30.93
CA ASP A 184 -19.48 -19.99 -31.99
C ASP A 184 -19.04 -18.57 -31.63
N SER A 185 -18.55 -18.35 -30.42
CA SER A 185 -18.15 -17.01 -29.93
C SER A 185 -16.71 -16.69 -30.28
N LEU A 186 -16.45 -15.40 -30.56
CA LEU A 186 -15.11 -14.89 -30.80
C LEU A 186 -14.67 -14.02 -29.61
N TRP A 187 -13.39 -14.11 -29.32
CA TRP A 187 -12.80 -13.44 -28.14
C TRP A 187 -11.47 -12.77 -28.47
N SER A 188 -11.12 -11.78 -27.66
CA SER A 188 -9.78 -11.19 -27.64
C SER A 188 -9.28 -11.11 -26.21
N LEU A 189 -8.03 -11.48 -26.03
CA LEU A 189 -7.32 -11.40 -24.75
C LEU A 189 -6.18 -10.39 -24.86
N ILE A 190 -6.16 -9.44 -23.96
CA ILE A 190 -5.12 -8.41 -23.84
C ILE A 190 -4.49 -8.50 -22.46
N MET A 191 -3.15 -8.49 -22.41
CA MET A 191 -2.37 -8.29 -21.20
C MET A 191 -1.65 -6.95 -21.29
N THR A 192 -1.96 -6.04 -20.41
CA THR A 192 -1.36 -4.69 -20.37
C THR A 192 -0.89 -4.33 -18.96
N SER A 193 0.10 -3.45 -18.88
CA SER A 193 0.53 -2.84 -17.62
C SER A 193 0.38 -1.32 -17.69
N PRO A 194 -0.48 -0.73 -16.84
CA PRO A 194 -0.64 0.73 -16.77
C PRO A 194 0.59 1.42 -16.19
N ASP A 195 1.39 0.70 -15.41
CA ASP A 195 2.49 1.27 -14.63
C ASP A 195 3.88 1.01 -15.27
N GLY A 196 3.95 0.17 -16.31
CA GLY A 196 5.20 -0.37 -16.82
C GLY A 196 5.89 0.45 -17.90
N ASN A 197 5.31 1.54 -18.37
CA ASN A 197 5.89 2.31 -19.47
C ASN A 197 7.03 3.22 -18.99
N LEU A 198 8.26 2.91 -19.43
CA LEU A 198 9.47 3.64 -19.05
C LEU A 198 9.71 4.90 -19.90
N GLU A 199 9.09 4.98 -21.09
CA GLU A 199 9.27 6.11 -22.00
C GLU A 199 8.16 7.16 -21.85
N ASP A 200 6.92 6.73 -21.71
CA ASP A 200 5.75 7.60 -21.63
C ASP A 200 4.81 7.15 -20.52
N SER A 201 4.80 7.90 -19.43
CA SER A 201 3.96 7.61 -18.26
C SER A 201 2.46 7.78 -18.50
N SER A 202 2.05 8.36 -19.64
CA SER A 202 0.64 8.53 -20.00
C SER A 202 0.06 7.34 -20.74
N LYS A 203 0.90 6.39 -21.15
CA LYS A 203 0.52 5.21 -21.93
C LYS A 203 0.91 3.93 -21.21
N GLU A 204 0.19 2.88 -21.52
CA GLU A 204 0.41 1.54 -21.02
C GLU A 204 1.45 0.79 -21.86
N ILE A 205 1.94 -0.34 -21.35
CA ILE A 205 2.73 -1.31 -22.11
C ILE A 205 1.88 -2.53 -22.43
N LEU A 206 1.84 -2.88 -23.73
CA LEU A 206 1.21 -4.09 -24.20
C LEU A 206 2.15 -5.29 -24.03
N HIS A 207 1.82 -6.18 -23.11
CA HIS A 207 2.61 -7.39 -22.84
C HIS A 207 2.23 -8.55 -23.75
N TRP A 208 0.93 -8.70 -24.04
CA TRP A 208 0.42 -9.78 -24.86
C TRP A 208 -0.94 -9.43 -25.46
N PHE A 209 -1.16 -9.81 -26.69
CA PHE A 209 -2.45 -9.63 -27.34
C PHE A 209 -2.74 -10.76 -28.33
N ILE A 210 -3.85 -11.46 -28.10
CA ILE A 210 -4.41 -12.45 -29.02
C ILE A 210 -5.82 -11.99 -29.37
N GLY A 211 -6.09 -11.89 -30.65
CA GLY A 211 -7.41 -11.56 -31.19
C GLY A 211 -8.08 -12.75 -31.85
N ASN A 212 -9.36 -12.60 -32.14
CA ASN A 212 -10.15 -13.56 -32.94
C ASN A 212 -10.06 -15.01 -32.42
N ILE A 213 -10.06 -15.20 -31.08
CA ILE A 213 -10.00 -16.51 -30.46
C ILE A 213 -11.34 -17.22 -30.67
N PRO A 214 -11.37 -18.39 -31.35
CA PRO A 214 -12.61 -19.15 -31.53
C PRO A 214 -12.94 -19.92 -30.25
N GLY A 215 -14.13 -19.69 -29.70
CA GLY A 215 -14.52 -20.33 -28.42
C GLY A 215 -13.51 -20.09 -27.32
N SER A 216 -13.11 -21.14 -26.63
CA SER A 216 -12.10 -21.09 -25.55
C SER A 216 -10.67 -21.44 -26.00
N LEU A 217 -10.45 -21.65 -27.31
CA LEU A 217 -9.18 -22.17 -27.84
C LEU A 217 -8.19 -21.02 -28.10
N VAL A 218 -7.51 -20.55 -27.05
CA VAL A 218 -6.58 -19.41 -27.11
C VAL A 218 -5.44 -19.63 -28.11
N ASP A 219 -4.96 -20.84 -28.26
CA ASP A 219 -3.87 -21.17 -29.20
C ASP A 219 -4.25 -21.08 -30.67
N LYS A 220 -5.57 -21.12 -31.00
CA LYS A 220 -6.07 -20.92 -32.36
C LYS A 220 -6.36 -19.45 -32.69
N GLY A 221 -6.18 -18.56 -31.73
CA GLY A 221 -6.36 -17.13 -31.92
C GLY A 221 -5.25 -16.52 -32.76
N GLU A 222 -5.54 -15.35 -33.34
CA GLU A 222 -4.59 -14.56 -34.11
C GLU A 222 -3.67 -13.78 -33.13
N THR A 223 -2.36 -14.06 -33.18
CA THR A 223 -1.39 -13.35 -32.34
C THR A 223 -1.14 -11.95 -32.90
N VAL A 224 -1.62 -10.93 -32.21
CA VAL A 224 -1.44 -9.52 -32.58
C VAL A 224 -0.14 -8.97 -31.99
N CYS A 225 0.17 -9.37 -30.75
CA CYS A 225 1.42 -9.02 -30.06
C CYS A 225 1.90 -10.21 -29.26
N ASN A 226 3.14 -10.64 -29.46
CA ASN A 226 3.75 -11.74 -28.75
C ASN A 226 3.93 -11.43 -27.28
N TYR A 227 3.88 -12.48 -26.44
CA TYR A 227 4.07 -12.38 -25.00
C TYR A 227 5.43 -11.78 -24.65
N LEU A 228 5.42 -10.80 -23.78
CA LEU A 228 6.58 -10.23 -23.12
C LEU A 228 6.40 -10.41 -21.62
N GLN A 229 7.39 -11.03 -20.98
CA GLN A 229 7.34 -11.24 -19.53
C GLN A 229 7.29 -9.92 -18.77
N PRO A 230 6.75 -9.91 -17.54
CA PRO A 230 6.84 -8.78 -16.63
C PRO A 230 8.28 -8.34 -16.39
N PHE A 231 8.52 -7.03 -16.39
CA PHE A 231 9.85 -6.45 -16.15
C PHE A 231 9.78 -5.24 -15.22
N PRO A 232 9.28 -5.39 -13.98
CA PRO A 232 9.23 -4.28 -13.04
C PRO A 232 10.65 -3.77 -12.73
N PRO A 233 10.95 -2.46 -12.93
CA PRO A 233 12.27 -1.93 -12.68
C PRO A 233 12.55 -1.80 -11.18
N LYS A 234 13.83 -1.83 -10.80
CA LYS A 234 14.26 -1.76 -9.41
C LYS A 234 13.88 -0.44 -8.77
N GLY A 235 13.21 -0.51 -7.61
CA GLY A 235 12.88 0.64 -6.78
C GLY A 235 11.51 1.27 -7.03
N VAL A 236 10.74 0.80 -8.03
CA VAL A 236 9.36 1.27 -8.28
C VAL A 236 8.36 0.60 -7.35
N GLY A 237 8.65 -0.64 -6.89
CA GLY A 237 7.73 -1.45 -6.11
C GLY A 237 6.87 -2.35 -6.99
N PHE A 238 5.63 -2.56 -6.57
CA PHE A 238 4.71 -3.46 -7.26
C PHE A 238 4.06 -2.81 -8.48
N LEU A 239 4.25 -3.41 -9.66
CA LEU A 239 3.55 -3.03 -10.87
C LEU A 239 2.37 -3.96 -11.13
N ARG A 240 1.28 -3.41 -11.68
CA ARG A 240 0.05 -4.14 -12.00
C ARG A 240 0.12 -4.66 -13.43
N TYR A 241 -0.21 -5.94 -13.60
CA TYR A 241 -0.33 -6.60 -14.90
C TYR A 241 -1.76 -7.09 -15.05
N VAL A 242 -2.48 -6.53 -16.00
CA VAL A 242 -3.92 -6.70 -16.13
C VAL A 242 -4.25 -7.49 -17.40
N PHE A 243 -5.00 -8.56 -17.23
CA PHE A 243 -5.59 -9.32 -18.32
C PHE A 243 -7.04 -8.89 -18.50
N ILE A 244 -7.41 -8.59 -19.73
CA ILE A 244 -8.76 -8.20 -20.08
C ILE A 244 -9.23 -9.12 -21.19
N LEU A 245 -10.37 -9.76 -20.97
CA LEU A 245 -11.03 -10.60 -21.95
C LEU A 245 -12.20 -9.83 -22.57
N PHE A 246 -12.18 -9.65 -23.89
CA PHE A 246 -13.25 -9.01 -24.64
C PHE A 246 -14.02 -10.02 -25.46
N LYS A 247 -15.34 -9.93 -25.44
CA LYS A 247 -16.22 -10.66 -26.34
C LYS A 247 -16.37 -9.89 -27.63
N GLN A 248 -16.17 -10.54 -28.78
CA GLN A 248 -16.34 -9.95 -30.10
C GLN A 248 -17.70 -10.33 -30.69
N LYS A 249 -18.31 -9.42 -31.44
CA LYS A 249 -19.53 -9.69 -32.22
C LYS A 249 -19.21 -10.30 -33.59
N LYS A 250 -18.08 -9.93 -34.15
CA LYS A 250 -17.59 -10.40 -35.45
C LYS A 250 -16.07 -10.47 -35.47
N LYS A 251 -15.50 -11.09 -36.48
CA LYS A 251 -14.06 -11.08 -36.71
C LYS A 251 -13.60 -9.65 -36.98
N ILE A 252 -12.56 -9.21 -36.24
CA ILE A 252 -11.99 -7.86 -36.33
C ILE A 252 -10.59 -7.96 -36.95
N ASP A 253 -10.26 -6.99 -37.81
CA ASP A 253 -8.93 -6.84 -38.38
C ASP A 253 -8.08 -5.95 -37.44
N PHE A 254 -7.01 -6.52 -36.93
CA PHE A 254 -6.13 -5.84 -35.96
C PHE A 254 -4.84 -5.29 -36.58
N LYS A 255 -4.80 -5.08 -37.90
CA LYS A 255 -3.58 -4.62 -38.59
C LYS A 255 -2.99 -3.34 -38.02
N ASP A 256 -3.82 -2.42 -37.57
CA ASP A 256 -3.38 -1.14 -36.99
C ASP A 256 -2.64 -1.31 -35.66
N VAL A 257 -2.96 -2.38 -34.94
CA VAL A 257 -2.40 -2.67 -33.60
C VAL A 257 -1.37 -3.80 -33.66
N GLN A 258 -1.31 -4.53 -34.81
CA GLN A 258 -0.40 -5.65 -34.96
C GLN A 258 1.05 -5.22 -34.83
N ARG A 259 1.79 -5.98 -34.02
CA ARG A 259 3.22 -5.76 -33.80
C ARG A 259 4.02 -6.82 -34.55
N PRO A 260 5.23 -6.46 -35.03
CA PRO A 260 6.12 -7.45 -35.66
C PRO A 260 6.37 -8.64 -34.75
N GLU A 261 6.60 -9.80 -35.34
CA GLU A 261 7.07 -10.95 -34.57
C GLU A 261 8.34 -10.57 -33.80
N ASN A 262 8.40 -10.95 -32.52
CA ASN A 262 9.50 -10.61 -31.62
C ASN A 262 9.75 -9.10 -31.43
N CYS A 263 8.69 -8.31 -31.42
CA CYS A 263 8.81 -6.90 -31.09
C CYS A 263 9.28 -6.72 -29.64
N LEU A 264 10.53 -6.31 -29.44
CA LEU A 264 11.14 -6.04 -28.13
C LEU A 264 11.21 -4.55 -27.82
N SER A 265 10.91 -3.69 -28.79
CA SER A 265 10.91 -2.24 -28.59
C SER A 265 9.77 -1.80 -27.68
N LEU A 266 10.08 -1.23 -26.51
CA LEU A 266 9.08 -0.72 -25.58
C LEU A 266 8.24 0.39 -26.18
N LYS A 267 8.86 1.24 -27.01
CA LYS A 267 8.18 2.31 -27.75
C LYS A 267 7.11 1.76 -28.71
N ALA A 268 7.41 0.68 -29.42
CA ALA A 268 6.46 0.04 -30.30
C ALA A 268 5.35 -0.69 -29.54
N ARG A 269 5.58 -1.09 -28.29
CA ARG A 269 4.60 -1.70 -27.38
C ARG A 269 3.79 -0.70 -26.58
N SER A 270 4.05 0.61 -26.73
CA SER A 270 3.23 1.64 -26.13
C SER A 270 1.80 1.53 -26.63
N PHE A 271 0.83 1.48 -25.72
CA PHE A 271 -0.57 1.15 -25.99
C PHE A 271 -1.49 1.99 -25.12
N SER A 272 -2.72 2.17 -25.53
CA SER A 272 -3.79 2.73 -24.72
C SER A 272 -5.03 1.85 -24.88
N THR A 273 -5.39 1.18 -23.81
CA THR A 273 -6.60 0.33 -23.77
C THR A 273 -7.85 1.16 -24.03
N LEU A 274 -7.89 2.39 -23.53
CA LEU A 274 -9.01 3.30 -23.71
C LEU A 274 -9.21 3.66 -25.19
N GLU A 275 -8.15 4.10 -25.87
CA GLU A 275 -8.21 4.47 -27.30
C GLU A 275 -8.57 3.26 -28.15
N PHE A 276 -7.96 2.12 -27.87
CA PHE A 276 -8.27 0.87 -28.54
C PHE A 276 -9.74 0.47 -28.36
N TYR A 277 -10.26 0.52 -27.13
CA TYR A 277 -11.65 0.19 -26.87
C TYR A 277 -12.61 1.19 -27.54
N ARG A 278 -12.31 2.48 -27.52
CA ARG A 278 -13.13 3.51 -28.18
C ARG A 278 -13.27 3.27 -29.69
N SER A 279 -12.20 2.84 -30.36
CA SER A 279 -12.25 2.53 -31.79
C SER A 279 -13.03 1.26 -32.12
N HIS A 280 -13.16 0.32 -31.17
CA HIS A 280 -13.81 -0.98 -31.40
C HIS A 280 -15.04 -1.20 -30.51
N GLN A 281 -15.57 -0.19 -29.85
CA GLN A 281 -16.65 -0.32 -28.84
C GLN A 281 -17.95 -0.93 -29.40
N GLU A 282 -18.21 -0.81 -30.68
CA GLU A 282 -19.39 -1.39 -31.29
C GLU A 282 -19.27 -2.91 -31.50
N ASP A 283 -18.04 -3.39 -31.69
CA ASP A 283 -17.73 -4.76 -32.04
C ASP A 283 -17.18 -5.58 -30.90
N MET A 284 -16.70 -4.92 -29.85
CA MET A 284 -16.08 -5.55 -28.67
C MET A 284 -16.77 -5.13 -27.36
N THR A 285 -16.93 -6.07 -26.45
CA THR A 285 -17.47 -5.81 -25.12
C THR A 285 -16.58 -6.46 -24.07
N PRO A 286 -16.10 -5.74 -23.04
CA PRO A 286 -15.31 -6.33 -21.98
C PRO A 286 -16.15 -7.32 -21.15
N ALA A 287 -15.63 -8.52 -20.96
CA ALA A 287 -16.35 -9.64 -20.37
C ALA A 287 -15.73 -10.15 -19.08
N SER A 288 -14.41 -10.07 -18.95
CA SER A 288 -13.69 -10.50 -17.77
C SER A 288 -12.42 -9.70 -17.56
N LEU A 289 -11.98 -9.67 -16.29
CA LEU A 289 -10.76 -9.01 -15.87
C LEU A 289 -10.09 -9.84 -14.78
N LEU A 290 -8.77 -9.99 -14.92
CA LEU A 290 -7.92 -10.64 -13.95
C LEU A 290 -6.60 -9.88 -13.90
N PHE A 291 -5.96 -9.78 -12.74
CA PHE A 291 -4.69 -9.08 -12.64
C PHE A 291 -3.83 -9.64 -11.50
N PHE A 292 -2.55 -9.41 -11.63
CA PHE A 292 -1.57 -9.72 -10.60
C PHE A 292 -0.59 -8.55 -10.44
N GLN A 293 0.20 -8.61 -9.41
CA GLN A 293 1.26 -7.65 -9.15
C GLN A 293 2.61 -8.37 -9.22
N SER A 294 3.61 -7.67 -9.72
CA SER A 294 4.98 -8.17 -9.69
C SER A 294 5.93 -7.08 -9.21
N GLU A 295 6.93 -7.50 -8.47
CA GLU A 295 8.00 -6.66 -7.96
C GLU A 295 9.31 -7.07 -8.61
N TRP A 296 10.30 -6.20 -8.54
CA TRP A 296 11.64 -6.47 -9.05
C TRP A 296 12.27 -7.68 -8.38
N ASP A 297 12.83 -8.56 -9.18
CA ASP A 297 13.71 -9.64 -8.75
C ASP A 297 15.01 -9.65 -9.57
N LYS A 298 15.98 -10.50 -9.19
CA LYS A 298 17.28 -10.57 -9.86
C LYS A 298 17.22 -11.08 -11.29
N SER A 299 16.17 -11.82 -11.67
CA SER A 299 15.99 -12.36 -13.01
C SER A 299 15.75 -11.26 -14.03
N ILE A 300 15.16 -10.15 -13.59
CA ILE A 300 14.83 -9.00 -14.44
C ILE A 300 16.06 -8.31 -15.00
N THR A 301 17.17 -8.33 -14.29
CA THR A 301 18.44 -7.78 -14.82
C THR A 301 18.83 -8.46 -16.15
N SER A 302 18.63 -9.78 -16.25
CA SER A 302 18.90 -10.50 -17.50
C SER A 302 17.91 -10.16 -18.60
N VAL A 303 16.64 -9.86 -18.24
CA VAL A 303 15.60 -9.42 -19.19
C VAL A 303 15.96 -8.08 -19.82
N PHE A 304 16.38 -7.12 -18.99
CA PHE A 304 16.81 -5.83 -19.51
C PHE A 304 18.05 -5.93 -20.40
N HIS A 305 19.06 -6.73 -20.01
CA HIS A 305 20.33 -6.81 -20.71
C HIS A 305 20.28 -7.70 -21.95
N HIS A 306 19.59 -8.85 -21.87
CA HIS A 306 19.63 -9.83 -22.97
C HIS A 306 18.38 -9.81 -23.85
N LEU A 307 17.20 -9.51 -23.28
CA LEU A 307 15.96 -9.51 -24.04
C LEU A 307 15.64 -8.11 -24.61
N LEU A 308 15.74 -7.07 -23.79
CA LEU A 308 15.39 -5.70 -24.19
C LEU A 308 16.60 -4.91 -24.71
N ASP A 309 17.82 -5.44 -24.61
CA ASP A 309 19.10 -4.81 -25.01
C ASP A 309 19.22 -3.36 -24.50
N MET A 310 18.89 -3.16 -23.24
CA MET A 310 18.96 -1.87 -22.58
C MET A 310 19.52 -1.98 -21.17
N LYS A 311 20.10 -0.88 -20.69
CA LYS A 311 20.56 -0.80 -19.31
C LYS A 311 19.34 -0.83 -18.37
N GLU A 312 19.41 -1.67 -17.32
CA GLU A 312 18.39 -1.73 -16.30
C GLU A 312 18.17 -0.36 -15.64
N PRO A 313 16.96 0.22 -15.73
CA PRO A 313 16.64 1.45 -15.01
C PRO A 313 16.50 1.14 -13.51
N ARG A 314 17.09 2.00 -12.69
CA ARG A 314 17.04 1.90 -11.23
C ARG A 314 16.47 3.17 -10.65
N PHE A 315 15.38 3.05 -9.93
CA PHE A 315 14.73 4.15 -9.24
C PHE A 315 15.08 4.04 -7.75
N GLU A 316 16.26 4.52 -7.38
CA GLU A 316 16.68 4.54 -5.98
C GLU A 316 16.29 5.88 -5.36
N PHE A 317 15.64 5.82 -4.21
CA PHE A 317 15.40 7.02 -3.43
C PHE A 317 16.72 7.51 -2.88
N LEU A 318 17.18 8.64 -3.40
CA LEU A 318 18.32 9.35 -2.84
C LEU A 318 17.85 10.02 -1.55
N HIS A 319 18.28 9.48 -0.41
CA HIS A 319 18.07 10.14 0.85
C HIS A 319 18.71 11.54 0.79
N PRO A 320 17.99 12.60 1.22
CA PRO A 320 18.62 13.89 1.37
C PRO A 320 19.83 13.72 2.29
N PRO A 321 20.91 14.47 2.07
CA PRO A 321 22.07 14.38 2.93
C PRO A 321 21.64 14.57 4.38
N GLU A 322 22.19 13.72 5.26
CA GLU A 322 21.89 13.79 6.68
C GLU A 322 22.13 15.21 7.18
N TYR A 323 21.14 15.78 7.80
CA TYR A 323 21.29 17.10 8.41
C TYR A 323 22.14 16.97 9.68
N TYR A 324 23.38 17.36 9.57
CA TYR A 324 24.24 17.59 10.73
C TYR A 324 24.02 19.02 11.20
N PRO A 325 23.41 19.25 12.37
CA PRO A 325 23.32 20.59 12.91
C PRO A 325 24.73 21.11 13.12
N LEU A 326 24.94 22.40 12.84
CA LEU A 326 26.20 23.07 13.13
C LEU A 326 26.61 22.74 14.55
N GLN A 327 27.76 22.07 14.69
CA GLN A 327 28.28 21.71 16.00
C GLN A 327 28.71 23.00 16.70
N GLU A 328 28.09 23.31 17.81
CA GLU A 328 28.54 24.42 18.64
C GLU A 328 29.87 24.02 19.30
N ASP A 329 30.84 24.92 19.28
CA ASP A 329 32.20 24.67 19.85
C ASP A 329 32.18 24.31 21.35
N PHE A 330 31.10 24.60 22.02
CA PHE A 330 30.92 24.31 23.45
C PHE A 330 29.53 23.74 23.75
N PRO A 331 29.28 22.43 23.52
CA PRO A 331 27.98 21.81 23.76
C PRO A 331 27.71 21.53 25.25
N HIS A 332 28.44 22.19 26.20
CA HIS A 332 28.46 21.87 27.61
C HIS A 332 27.15 21.99 28.38
N ARG A 333 26.12 22.56 27.76
CA ARG A 333 24.81 22.76 28.38
C ARG A 333 23.75 21.79 27.90
N ARG A 334 24.13 20.84 27.04
CA ARG A 334 23.19 19.84 26.53
C ARG A 334 23.18 18.62 27.46
N PRO A 335 22.02 18.07 27.78
CA PRO A 335 21.96 16.79 28.48
C PRO A 335 22.64 15.72 27.60
N PHE A 336 23.11 14.63 28.21
CA PHE A 336 23.73 13.51 27.53
C PHE A 336 22.89 13.10 26.28
N ASN A 337 23.51 13.11 25.15
CA ASN A 337 22.89 12.70 23.89
C ASN A 337 23.43 11.32 23.51
N VAL A 338 22.56 10.30 23.52
CA VAL A 338 22.92 8.91 23.24
C VAL A 338 23.63 8.77 21.87
N TYR A 339 23.27 9.57 20.90
CA TYR A 339 23.84 9.48 19.56
C TYR A 339 25.20 10.19 19.41
N LEU A 340 25.36 11.34 20.03
CA LEU A 340 26.58 12.13 19.95
C LEU A 340 27.63 11.72 20.98
N ASP A 341 27.18 11.34 22.17
CA ASP A 341 28.06 11.03 23.30
C ASP A 341 28.43 9.54 23.39
N ASN A 342 27.82 8.70 22.56
CA ASN A 342 28.08 7.25 22.54
C ASN A 342 29.55 6.90 22.17
N TYR A 343 30.20 7.75 21.38
CA TYR A 343 31.58 7.55 20.91
C TYR A 343 32.60 8.44 21.66
N ARG A 344 32.15 9.28 22.57
CA ARG A 344 33.04 10.12 23.39
C ARG A 344 33.57 9.35 24.56
N HIS A 345 34.80 9.71 24.99
CA HIS A 345 35.37 9.08 26.17
C HIS A 345 34.59 9.48 27.44
N ILE A 346 34.22 8.49 28.27
CA ILE A 346 33.41 8.69 29.48
C ILE A 346 33.97 9.75 30.38
N LYS A 347 35.32 9.85 30.52
CA LYS A 347 35.97 10.85 31.34
C LYS A 347 35.68 12.28 30.89
N ASP A 348 35.63 12.53 29.56
CA ASP A 348 35.36 13.86 29.02
C ASP A 348 33.91 14.28 29.31
N ILE A 349 32.98 13.35 29.18
CA ILE A 349 31.56 13.56 29.50
C ILE A 349 31.40 13.85 31.01
N GLN A 350 32.08 13.07 31.86
CA GLN A 350 32.02 13.26 33.31
C GLN A 350 32.64 14.61 33.70
N GLU A 351 33.74 15.00 33.08
CA GLU A 351 34.38 16.30 33.35
C GLU A 351 33.47 17.46 33.00
N GLU A 352 32.81 17.41 31.85
CA GLU A 352 31.82 18.42 31.45
C GLU A 352 30.62 18.49 32.41
N VAL A 353 30.08 17.34 32.80
CA VAL A 353 28.99 17.27 33.76
C VAL A 353 29.42 17.85 35.12
N LEU A 354 30.65 17.54 35.56
CA LEU A 354 31.21 18.07 36.79
C LEU A 354 31.43 19.59 36.71
N LYS A 355 31.99 20.09 35.58
CA LYS A 355 32.16 21.54 35.36
C LYS A 355 30.82 22.27 35.45
N VAL A 356 29.76 21.70 34.84
CA VAL A 356 28.43 22.29 34.92
C VAL A 356 27.85 22.26 36.32
N LYS A 357 28.02 21.15 37.06
CA LYS A 357 27.53 20.99 38.42
C LYS A 357 28.27 21.88 39.44
N LEU A 358 29.59 22.06 39.21
CA LEU A 358 30.43 22.83 40.15
C LEU A 358 30.43 24.32 39.84
N LYS A 359 29.88 24.75 38.71
CA LYS A 359 29.87 26.17 38.28
C LYS A 359 29.26 27.12 39.33
N ASP A 360 28.20 26.67 40.00
CA ASP A 360 27.46 27.43 41.02
C ASP A 360 27.76 27.01 42.43
N VAL A 361 28.76 26.11 42.61
CA VAL A 361 29.17 25.63 43.95
C VAL A 361 30.39 26.42 44.41
N ASP A 362 30.19 27.22 45.40
CA ASP A 362 31.28 27.92 46.12
C ASP A 362 31.82 26.99 47.19
N PRO A 363 33.09 26.53 47.10
CA PRO A 363 33.68 25.61 48.08
C PRO A 363 33.83 26.22 49.46
N LEU A 364 33.74 27.54 49.59
CA LEU A 364 33.85 28.25 50.86
C LEU A 364 32.50 28.51 51.52
N LYS A 365 31.40 28.22 50.85
CA LYS A 365 30.08 28.32 51.45
C LYS A 365 29.78 27.13 52.36
N PRO A 366 29.29 27.38 53.60
CA PRO A 366 28.88 26.30 54.46
C PRO A 366 27.77 25.47 53.77
N PRO A 367 27.75 24.14 53.97
CA PRO A 367 26.73 23.28 53.38
C PRO A 367 25.33 23.75 53.79
N ALA A 368 24.42 23.79 52.86
CA ALA A 368 23.03 24.17 53.12
C ALA A 368 22.44 23.29 54.23
N PRO A 369 21.69 23.87 55.19
CA PRO A 369 21.10 23.11 56.28
C PRO A 369 20.19 22.01 55.70
N ARG A 370 20.27 20.82 56.28
CA ARG A 370 19.44 19.69 55.82
C ARG A 370 17.96 20.08 55.94
N PRO A 371 17.17 19.96 54.89
CA PRO A 371 15.76 20.27 54.94
C PRO A 371 15.07 19.39 55.97
N LYS A 372 14.09 19.92 56.69
CA LYS A 372 13.32 19.22 57.71
C LYS A 372 12.73 17.89 57.21
N TYR A 373 12.40 17.84 55.91
CA TYR A 373 11.87 16.66 55.24
C TYR A 373 12.70 16.37 53.98
N PRO A 374 13.78 15.61 54.05
CA PRO A 374 14.71 15.40 52.91
C PRO A 374 14.07 14.68 51.72
N ASN A 375 13.01 13.92 51.95
CA ASN A 375 12.29 13.22 50.91
C ASN A 375 11.18 14.07 50.24
N THR A 376 10.95 15.28 50.75
CA THR A 376 9.95 16.18 50.20
C THR A 376 10.54 16.95 49.02
N VAL A 377 9.98 16.77 47.86
CA VAL A 377 10.36 17.52 46.69
C VAL A 377 9.56 18.82 46.66
N VAL A 378 10.22 19.93 46.94
CA VAL A 378 9.60 21.25 46.79
C VAL A 378 9.59 21.57 45.27
N LEU A 379 8.42 21.48 44.69
CA LEU A 379 8.22 21.83 43.29
C LEU A 379 7.57 23.21 43.20
N PRO A 380 7.93 24.04 42.20
CA PRO A 380 7.33 25.34 42.02
C PRO A 380 5.80 25.22 41.85
N PRO A 381 5.03 26.21 42.32
CA PRO A 381 3.56 26.18 42.26
C PRO A 381 3.02 26.10 40.79
N SER A 382 3.83 26.55 39.84
CA SER A 382 3.50 26.53 38.40
C SER A 382 3.51 25.14 37.75
N VAL A 383 4.00 24.10 38.45
CA VAL A 383 4.02 22.73 37.93
C VAL A 383 2.63 22.10 38.10
N PRO A 384 2.05 21.50 37.04
CA PRO A 384 0.77 20.81 37.13
C PRO A 384 0.77 19.67 38.14
N THR A 385 -0.35 19.44 38.80
CA THR A 385 -0.48 18.44 39.86
C THR A 385 -0.08 17.03 39.43
N TRP A 386 -0.47 16.64 38.22
CA TRP A 386 -0.13 15.31 37.67
C TRP A 386 1.38 15.12 37.48
N LEU A 387 2.10 16.20 37.13
CA LEU A 387 3.55 16.17 36.94
C LEU A 387 4.25 16.15 38.32
N LYS A 388 3.70 16.85 39.32
CA LYS A 388 4.18 16.78 40.70
C LYS A 388 4.12 15.35 41.25
N CYS A 389 2.99 14.68 41.07
CA CYS A 389 2.81 13.29 41.48
C CYS A 389 3.80 12.36 40.76
N LYS A 390 3.98 12.53 39.44
CA LYS A 390 4.91 11.72 38.65
C LYS A 390 6.37 11.90 39.11
N ILE A 391 6.80 13.14 39.37
CA ILE A 391 8.15 13.43 39.88
C ILE A 391 8.34 12.83 41.29
N GLN A 392 7.33 12.91 42.13
CA GLN A 392 7.38 12.27 43.46
C GLN A 392 7.46 10.75 43.36
N GLU A 393 6.66 10.13 42.49
CA GLU A 393 6.71 8.68 42.26
C GLU A 393 8.10 8.23 41.75
N MET A 394 8.69 8.98 40.79
CA MET A 394 10.04 8.71 40.31
C MET A 394 11.09 8.80 41.41
N LYS A 395 11.03 9.84 42.23
CA LYS A 395 12.01 10.00 43.31
C LYS A 395 11.87 8.96 44.44
N LEU A 396 10.65 8.49 44.68
CA LEU A 396 10.40 7.39 45.63
C LEU A 396 10.72 6.02 45.02
N GLY A 397 11.14 5.96 43.77
CA GLY A 397 11.42 4.70 43.05
C GLY A 397 10.19 3.83 42.80
N LYS A 398 8.98 4.40 42.94
CA LYS A 398 7.74 3.71 42.62
C LYS A 398 7.57 3.71 41.10
N LYS A 399 7.09 2.59 40.55
CA LYS A 399 6.84 2.43 39.10
C LYS A 399 8.06 2.55 38.16
N GLN A 400 9.26 2.27 38.67
CA GLN A 400 10.41 2.11 37.76
C GLN A 400 10.41 0.71 37.17
N TRP A 401 10.10 0.62 35.89
CA TRP A 401 10.10 -0.64 35.13
C TRP A 401 11.48 -1.31 35.11
N ALA A 402 12.55 -0.54 35.20
CA ALA A 402 13.92 -1.05 35.29
C ALA A 402 14.17 -1.97 36.50
N LYS A 403 13.44 -1.80 37.59
CA LYS A 403 13.59 -2.68 38.79
C LYS A 403 12.91 -4.05 38.61
N LEU A 404 12.07 -4.23 37.59
CA LEU A 404 11.46 -5.53 37.30
C LEU A 404 12.38 -6.47 36.52
N THR A 405 13.45 -5.94 35.93
CA THR A 405 14.42 -6.73 35.19
C THR A 405 15.64 -7.14 35.99
N ASP A 406 15.93 -6.47 37.10
CA ASP A 406 17.09 -6.74 37.96
C ASP A 406 16.86 -7.86 39.01
N ASN A 407 15.66 -8.39 39.11
CA ASN A 407 15.35 -9.51 40.01
C ASN A 407 15.30 -10.86 39.24
N LYS A 408 16.26 -11.07 38.36
CA LYS A 408 16.56 -12.41 37.81
C LYS A 408 18.02 -12.72 38.18
N ASP A 409 18.23 -13.13 39.43
CA ASP A 409 19.27 -14.02 39.86
C ASP A 409 18.64 -15.12 40.71
#